data_aa59e0ad52bcead123466ed2d6619288
#
_entry.id   aa59e0ad52bcead123466ed2d6619288
#
_cell.length_a   1.000
_cell.length_b   1.000
_cell.length_c   1.000
_cell.angle_alpha   90.00
_cell.angle_beta   90.00
_cell.angle_gamma   90.00
#
_symmetry.space_group_name_H-M   'P 1'
#
loop_
_entity.id
_entity.type
_entity.pdbx_description
1 polymer ?
#
loop_
_entity_poly.entity_id
_entity_poly.type
_entity_poly.pdbx_seq_one_letter_code
_entity_poly.pdbx_strand_id
1 'polypeptide(L)'
;HSYCFDLFGKIGNIEEAKEIVKKAGELIRNGDVDLGRITKTVLVIDEAQDMDLYEFQLVEALMQRNDDMRVIAVGDDDQNIYQFRGSDSKYLRTLITKHNATQYSLIDNYRSCRSVIAFANNFVKEISGRMKTEDIVSVSESDGKTKLIKHMGYNMETAVVNDIIASNAVGTTCVLTPTNKEALMVMCILRQRGIPARLIQSDGKDFNIYNIVEIRFFLKNILPDDKESTPIISNEKWNSAIEKLKATYVKSECLPLILDILN
;
A
#
# COMPACT_ATOMS: atom_id res chain seq x y z
N HIS A 1 10.45 -7.09 -10.48
CA HIS A 1 9.76 -6.80 -11.78
C HIS A 1 10.70 -6.14 -12.78
N SER A 2 11.40 -5.03 -12.45
CA SER A 2 12.33 -4.34 -13.39
C SER A 2 13.31 -5.29 -14.06
N TYR A 3 13.94 -6.18 -13.31
CA TYR A 3 14.87 -7.17 -13.84
C TYR A 3 14.23 -8.10 -14.89
N CYS A 4 12.99 -8.53 -14.66
CA CYS A 4 12.26 -9.36 -15.63
C CYS A 4 11.86 -8.56 -16.86
N PHE A 5 11.53 -7.28 -16.71
CA PHE A 5 11.26 -6.37 -17.83
C PHE A 5 12.50 -6.16 -18.70
N ASP A 6 13.66 -5.98 -18.10
CA ASP A 6 14.93 -5.81 -18.82
C ASP A 6 15.30 -7.09 -19.60
N LEU A 7 14.92 -8.26 -19.09
CA LEU A 7 15.15 -9.54 -19.78
C LEU A 7 14.17 -9.80 -20.93
N PHE A 8 12.90 -9.43 -20.78
CA PHE A 8 11.81 -9.92 -21.64
C PHE A 8 10.94 -8.84 -22.30
N GLY A 9 11.20 -7.56 -22.06
CA GLY A 9 10.53 -6.44 -22.73
C GLY A 9 9.37 -5.80 -21.96
N LYS A 10 8.74 -4.79 -22.55
CA LYS A 10 7.73 -3.93 -21.92
C LYS A 10 6.37 -4.61 -21.76
N ILE A 11 5.72 -4.38 -20.62
CA ILE A 11 4.36 -4.82 -20.36
C ILE A 11 3.52 -3.70 -19.74
N GLY A 12 2.21 -3.73 -20.05
CA GLY A 12 1.29 -2.61 -19.85
C GLY A 12 0.50 -2.59 -18.54
N ASN A 13 0.28 -3.71 -17.83
CA ASN A 13 -0.53 -3.76 -16.61
C ASN A 13 0.01 -4.75 -15.54
N ILE A 14 -0.59 -4.76 -14.34
CA ILE A 14 -0.11 -5.56 -13.19
C ILE A 14 -0.28 -7.07 -13.42
N GLU A 15 -1.33 -7.51 -14.12
CA GLU A 15 -1.56 -8.92 -14.41
C GLU A 15 -0.50 -9.44 -15.40
N GLU A 16 -0.17 -8.64 -16.39
CA GLU A 16 0.93 -8.94 -17.31
C GLU A 16 2.29 -8.96 -16.60
N ALA A 17 2.51 -8.14 -15.56
CA ALA A 17 3.74 -8.15 -14.78
C ALA A 17 3.94 -9.48 -14.03
N LYS A 18 2.90 -10.07 -13.46
CA LYS A 18 2.97 -11.40 -12.82
C LYS A 18 3.29 -12.51 -13.82
N GLU A 19 2.67 -12.48 -14.98
CA GLU A 19 2.94 -13.46 -16.05
C GLU A 19 4.39 -13.37 -16.55
N ILE A 20 4.99 -12.19 -16.58
CA ILE A 20 6.42 -12.07 -16.94
C ILE A 20 7.32 -12.65 -15.88
N VAL A 21 7.07 -12.39 -14.59
CA VAL A 21 7.89 -12.98 -13.52
C VAL A 21 7.83 -14.51 -13.60
N LYS A 22 6.64 -15.06 -13.78
CA LYS A 22 6.43 -16.50 -14.00
C LYS A 22 7.24 -17.04 -15.18
N LYS A 23 7.05 -16.41 -16.34
CA LYS A 23 7.73 -16.79 -17.58
C LYS A 23 9.26 -16.65 -17.46
N ALA A 24 9.74 -15.61 -16.80
CA ALA A 24 11.16 -15.42 -16.53
C ALA A 24 11.72 -16.58 -15.70
N GLY A 25 11.05 -16.96 -14.62
CA GLY A 25 11.43 -18.10 -13.79
C GLY A 25 11.47 -19.41 -14.57
N GLU A 26 10.48 -19.66 -15.44
CA GLU A 26 10.42 -20.84 -16.31
C GLU A 26 11.59 -20.88 -17.30
N LEU A 27 11.85 -19.80 -18.02
CA LEU A 27 12.94 -19.72 -19.01
C LEU A 27 14.32 -19.87 -18.36
N ILE A 28 14.53 -19.27 -17.20
CA ILE A 28 15.79 -19.43 -16.44
C ILE A 28 15.97 -20.88 -15.99
N ARG A 29 14.92 -21.48 -15.45
CA ARG A 29 14.96 -22.88 -14.98
C ARG A 29 15.27 -23.84 -16.12
N ASN A 30 14.67 -23.64 -17.29
CA ASN A 30 14.88 -24.47 -18.47
C ASN A 30 16.25 -24.26 -19.14
N GLY A 31 16.93 -23.16 -18.82
CA GLY A 31 18.21 -22.83 -19.46
C GLY A 31 18.09 -22.08 -20.78
N ASP A 32 16.91 -21.52 -21.05
CA ASP A 32 16.60 -20.78 -22.28
C ASP A 32 17.07 -19.31 -22.22
N VAL A 33 17.86 -18.95 -21.20
CA VAL A 33 18.41 -17.60 -20.99
C VAL A 33 19.92 -17.68 -20.98
N ASP A 34 20.58 -16.71 -21.64
CA ASP A 34 22.02 -16.58 -21.62
C ASP A 34 22.55 -16.42 -20.18
N LEU A 35 23.43 -17.31 -19.76
CA LEU A 35 24.02 -17.31 -18.43
C LEU A 35 24.67 -15.97 -18.09
N GLY A 36 25.33 -15.31 -19.03
CA GLY A 36 25.94 -14.00 -18.82
C GLY A 36 24.97 -12.92 -18.36
N ARG A 37 23.70 -13.06 -18.70
CA ARG A 37 22.63 -12.13 -18.28
C ARG A 37 22.10 -12.39 -16.87
N ILE A 38 22.16 -13.65 -16.41
CA ILE A 38 21.58 -14.06 -15.12
C ILE A 38 22.62 -14.39 -14.05
N THR A 39 23.92 -14.47 -14.40
CA THR A 39 24.99 -14.74 -13.43
C THR A 39 25.12 -13.57 -12.46
N LYS A 40 24.95 -13.86 -11.18
CA LYS A 40 25.04 -12.90 -10.07
C LYS A 40 25.82 -13.51 -8.93
N THR A 41 26.62 -12.68 -8.28
CA THR A 41 27.38 -13.08 -7.07
C THR A 41 26.53 -12.98 -5.82
N VAL A 42 25.67 -11.97 -5.76
CA VAL A 42 24.79 -11.72 -4.61
C VAL A 42 23.39 -11.32 -5.12
N LEU A 43 22.36 -11.91 -4.54
CA LEU A 43 20.98 -11.51 -4.68
C LEU A 43 20.48 -10.98 -3.33
N VAL A 44 20.07 -9.72 -3.29
CA VAL A 44 19.42 -9.13 -2.11
C VAL A 44 17.94 -9.01 -2.38
N ILE A 45 17.13 -9.53 -1.46
CA ILE A 45 15.67 -9.46 -1.50
C ILE A 45 15.24 -8.62 -0.31
N ASP A 46 14.69 -7.45 -0.58
CA ASP A 46 14.09 -6.57 0.42
C ASP A 46 12.58 -6.82 0.49
N GLU A 47 11.97 -6.60 1.67
CA GLU A 47 10.54 -6.89 1.95
C GLU A 47 10.16 -8.33 1.55
N ALA A 48 11.01 -9.28 1.89
CA ALA A 48 10.89 -10.67 1.43
C ALA A 48 9.59 -11.38 1.90
N GLN A 49 8.91 -10.86 2.94
CA GLN A 49 7.59 -11.34 3.37
C GLN A 49 6.50 -11.09 2.32
N ASP A 50 6.71 -10.13 1.41
CA ASP A 50 5.71 -9.76 0.40
C ASP A 50 5.85 -10.56 -0.90
N MET A 51 6.82 -11.48 -0.99
CA MET A 51 6.98 -12.36 -2.15
C MET A 51 5.71 -13.17 -2.41
N ASP A 52 5.35 -13.29 -3.70
CA ASP A 52 4.39 -14.26 -4.18
C ASP A 52 5.06 -15.55 -4.67
N LEU A 53 4.25 -16.51 -5.10
CA LEU A 53 4.73 -17.80 -5.62
C LEU A 53 5.70 -17.63 -6.80
N TYR A 54 5.40 -16.75 -7.74
CA TYR A 54 6.20 -16.62 -8.96
C TYR A 54 7.52 -15.90 -8.71
N GLU A 55 7.53 -14.92 -7.82
CA GLU A 55 8.75 -14.26 -7.36
C GLU A 55 9.66 -15.23 -6.63
N PHE A 56 9.10 -16.06 -5.74
CA PHE A 56 9.88 -17.11 -5.07
C PHE A 56 10.44 -18.14 -6.06
N GLN A 57 9.63 -18.59 -7.03
CA GLN A 57 10.09 -19.50 -8.08
C GLN A 57 11.19 -18.90 -8.97
N LEU A 58 11.14 -17.60 -9.23
CA LEU A 58 12.21 -16.88 -9.92
C LEU A 58 13.51 -16.89 -9.10
N VAL A 59 13.42 -16.63 -7.80
CA VAL A 59 14.58 -16.71 -6.88
C VAL A 59 15.18 -18.12 -6.91
N GLU A 60 14.37 -19.17 -6.79
CA GLU A 60 14.85 -20.55 -6.85
C GLU A 60 15.51 -20.89 -8.20
N ALA A 61 14.94 -20.40 -9.32
CA ALA A 61 15.52 -20.62 -10.64
C ALA A 61 16.90 -19.94 -10.79
N LEU A 62 17.05 -18.73 -10.23
CA LEU A 62 18.34 -18.04 -10.19
C LEU A 62 19.36 -18.77 -9.33
N MET A 63 18.94 -19.26 -8.16
CA MET A 63 19.81 -20.07 -7.27
C MET A 63 20.31 -21.35 -7.96
N GLN A 64 19.43 -22.04 -8.69
CA GLN A 64 19.77 -23.25 -9.42
C GLN A 64 20.78 -23.04 -10.57
N ARG A 65 20.87 -21.83 -11.10
CA ARG A 65 21.75 -21.46 -12.21
C ARG A 65 22.99 -20.69 -11.80
N ASN A 66 23.15 -20.43 -10.52
CA ASN A 66 24.29 -19.69 -9.96
C ASN A 66 24.76 -20.37 -8.67
N ASP A 67 25.55 -21.41 -8.79
CA ASP A 67 25.98 -22.25 -7.66
C ASP A 67 26.68 -21.47 -6.55
N ASP A 68 27.45 -20.42 -6.90
CA ASP A 68 28.17 -19.57 -5.94
C ASP A 68 27.38 -18.32 -5.51
N MET A 69 26.12 -18.17 -5.93
CA MET A 69 25.32 -16.99 -5.59
C MET A 69 24.92 -17.00 -4.12
N ARG A 70 25.23 -15.92 -3.43
CA ARG A 70 24.73 -15.67 -2.07
C ARG A 70 23.38 -14.97 -2.12
N VAL A 71 22.43 -15.44 -1.33
CA VAL A 71 21.11 -14.81 -1.19
C VAL A 71 21.00 -14.20 0.20
N ILE A 72 20.62 -12.93 0.25
CA ILE A 72 20.34 -12.19 1.46
C ILE A 72 18.87 -11.74 1.37
N ALA A 73 18.00 -12.30 2.20
CA ALA A 73 16.60 -11.91 2.27
C ALA A 73 16.34 -11.13 3.56
N VAL A 74 15.81 -9.94 3.42
CA VAL A 74 15.41 -9.08 4.54
C VAL A 74 13.90 -8.94 4.50
N GLY A 75 13.24 -9.11 5.66
CA GLY A 75 11.80 -9.00 5.73
C GLY A 75 11.28 -9.14 7.16
N ASP A 76 10.03 -8.81 7.34
CA ASP A 76 9.31 -8.88 8.60
C ASP A 76 7.97 -9.57 8.41
N ASP A 77 7.86 -10.84 8.81
CA ASP A 77 6.65 -11.63 8.62
C ASP A 77 5.43 -11.06 9.37
N ASP A 78 5.65 -10.28 10.42
CA ASP A 78 4.58 -9.55 11.13
C ASP A 78 3.99 -8.41 10.29
N GLN A 79 4.70 -7.96 9.23
CA GLN A 79 4.28 -6.88 8.33
C GLN A 79 3.71 -7.36 6.99
N ASN A 80 3.45 -8.66 6.82
CA ASN A 80 2.80 -9.15 5.61
C ASN A 80 1.31 -8.76 5.59
N ILE A 81 1.03 -7.64 4.91
CA ILE A 81 -0.32 -7.09 4.73
C ILE A 81 -0.87 -7.30 3.31
N TYR A 82 -0.12 -7.96 2.41
CA TYR A 82 -0.48 -8.15 1.01
C TYR A 82 -0.92 -9.58 0.66
N GLN A 83 -1.33 -10.38 1.65
CA GLN A 83 -1.82 -11.75 1.41
C GLN A 83 -2.95 -11.81 0.37
N PHE A 84 -3.81 -10.79 0.32
CA PHE A 84 -4.88 -10.67 -0.69
C PHE A 84 -4.36 -10.52 -2.12
N ARG A 85 -3.07 -10.16 -2.31
CA ARG A 85 -2.39 -10.13 -3.61
C ARG A 85 -1.62 -11.42 -3.92
N GLY A 86 -1.63 -12.39 -2.99
CA GLY A 86 -0.93 -13.67 -3.13
C GLY A 86 0.45 -13.73 -2.50
N SER A 87 0.87 -12.68 -1.75
CA SER A 87 2.08 -12.75 -0.96
C SER A 87 1.90 -13.71 0.22
N ASP A 88 2.99 -14.36 0.63
CA ASP A 88 2.94 -15.29 1.76
C ASP A 88 4.34 -15.37 2.41
N SER A 89 4.43 -15.04 3.68
CA SER A 89 5.67 -15.12 4.45
C SER A 89 6.23 -16.54 4.57
N LYS A 90 5.46 -17.57 4.14
CA LYS A 90 6.00 -18.94 4.02
C LYS A 90 7.20 -19.02 3.07
N TYR A 91 7.29 -18.17 2.05
CA TYR A 91 8.42 -18.18 1.13
C TYR A 91 9.71 -17.71 1.80
N LEU A 92 9.65 -16.70 2.67
CA LEU A 92 10.78 -16.30 3.51
C LEU A 92 11.20 -17.46 4.43
N ARG A 93 10.25 -18.15 5.03
CA ARG A 93 10.48 -19.34 5.87
C ARG A 93 11.09 -20.51 5.09
N THR A 94 10.70 -20.68 3.83
CA THR A 94 11.21 -21.74 2.96
C THR A 94 12.71 -21.55 2.69
N LEU A 95 13.23 -20.32 2.65
CA LEU A 95 14.67 -20.09 2.55
C LEU A 95 15.44 -20.71 3.71
N ILE A 96 14.88 -20.69 4.92
CA ILE A 96 15.48 -21.33 6.10
C ILE A 96 15.35 -22.84 6.01
N THR A 97 14.15 -23.36 5.78
CA THR A 97 13.85 -24.78 5.91
C THR A 97 14.36 -25.62 4.74
N LYS A 98 14.33 -25.09 3.52
CA LYS A 98 14.74 -25.80 2.30
C LYS A 98 16.17 -25.46 1.86
N HIS A 99 16.57 -24.21 2.01
CA HIS A 99 17.86 -23.71 1.54
C HIS A 99 18.87 -23.49 2.65
N ASN A 100 18.56 -23.92 3.89
CA ASN A 100 19.45 -23.83 5.06
C ASN A 100 19.98 -22.41 5.33
N ALA A 101 19.18 -21.38 5.06
CA ALA A 101 19.59 -20.02 5.32
C ALA A 101 19.74 -19.76 6.83
N THR A 102 20.80 -19.08 7.22
CA THR A 102 20.99 -18.65 8.60
C THR A 102 20.09 -17.46 8.88
N GLN A 103 19.29 -17.57 9.93
CA GLN A 103 18.40 -16.49 10.36
C GLN A 103 19.10 -15.59 11.37
N TYR A 104 18.93 -14.29 11.19
CA TYR A 104 19.33 -13.24 12.13
C TYR A 104 18.12 -12.40 12.48
N SER A 105 17.84 -12.20 13.76
CA SER A 105 16.77 -11.32 14.23
C SER A 105 17.33 -9.94 14.54
N LEU A 106 16.78 -8.91 13.91
CA LEU A 106 17.07 -7.51 14.21
C LEU A 106 16.03 -7.04 15.24
N ILE A 107 16.44 -6.93 16.48
CA ILE A 107 15.54 -6.58 17.61
C ILE A 107 15.63 -5.10 18.00
N ASP A 108 16.73 -4.43 17.69
CA ASP A 108 16.94 -3.03 18.03
C ASP A 108 16.17 -2.10 17.10
N ASN A 109 15.26 -1.30 17.63
CA ASN A 109 14.46 -0.34 16.90
C ASN A 109 14.91 1.10 17.18
N TYR A 110 15.47 1.73 16.15
CA TYR A 110 15.98 3.11 16.18
C TYR A 110 14.94 4.14 15.72
N ARG A 111 13.77 3.70 15.24
CA ARG A 111 12.75 4.56 14.63
C ARG A 111 11.72 5.06 15.64
N SER A 112 11.27 4.19 16.53
CA SER A 112 10.07 4.41 17.32
C SER A 112 10.37 4.56 18.81
N CYS A 113 9.59 5.38 19.49
CA CYS A 113 9.67 5.57 20.92
C CYS A 113 9.18 4.33 21.70
N ARG A 114 9.52 4.27 22.99
CA ARG A 114 9.27 3.11 23.86
C ARG A 114 7.80 2.71 23.94
N SER A 115 6.88 3.67 24.06
CA SER A 115 5.45 3.34 24.15
C SER A 115 4.89 2.72 22.88
N VAL A 116 5.38 3.12 21.70
CA VAL A 116 4.97 2.52 20.41
C VAL A 116 5.49 1.09 20.32
N ILE A 117 6.75 0.86 20.69
CA ILE A 117 7.33 -0.49 20.66
C ILE A 117 6.64 -1.41 21.69
N ALA A 118 6.37 -0.93 22.90
CA ALA A 118 5.63 -1.70 23.90
C ALA A 118 4.22 -2.08 23.43
N PHE A 119 3.53 -1.15 22.77
CA PHE A 119 2.23 -1.43 22.16
C PHE A 119 2.33 -2.45 21.03
N ALA A 120 3.30 -2.29 20.12
CA ALA A 120 3.53 -3.22 19.02
C ALA A 120 3.86 -4.63 19.51
N ASN A 121 4.78 -4.77 20.48
CA ASN A 121 5.14 -6.05 21.07
C ASN A 121 3.94 -6.78 21.71
N ASN A 122 3.02 -6.03 22.33
CA ASN A 122 1.80 -6.63 22.86
C ASN A 122 0.83 -7.05 21.76
N PHE A 123 0.71 -6.23 20.71
CA PHE A 123 -0.21 -6.49 19.61
C PHE A 123 0.20 -7.71 18.77
N VAL A 124 1.50 -7.83 18.45
CA VAL A 124 1.99 -8.95 17.62
C VAL A 124 1.91 -10.32 18.33
N LYS A 125 1.74 -10.38 19.66
CA LYS A 125 1.53 -11.64 20.39
C LYS A 125 0.24 -12.36 19.98
N GLU A 126 -0.71 -11.63 19.43
CA GLU A 126 -1.96 -12.19 18.90
C GLU A 126 -1.78 -12.85 17.51
N ILE A 127 -0.64 -12.62 16.83
CA ILE A 127 -0.34 -13.21 15.53
C ILE A 127 0.23 -14.62 15.75
N SER A 128 -0.43 -15.61 15.17
CA SER A 128 0.04 -17.00 15.24
C SER A 128 1.13 -17.28 14.19
N GLY A 129 2.07 -18.17 14.57
CA GLY A 129 3.08 -18.70 13.64
C GLY A 129 4.14 -17.69 13.21
N ARG A 130 4.46 -16.70 14.03
CA ARG A 130 5.54 -15.73 13.81
C ARG A 130 6.90 -16.39 13.68
N MET A 131 7.77 -15.81 12.86
CA MET A 131 9.17 -16.24 12.75
C MET A 131 10.04 -15.67 13.88
N LYS A 132 9.75 -14.44 14.33
CA LYS A 132 10.42 -13.79 15.46
C LYS A 132 9.74 -14.21 16.77
N THR A 133 10.54 -14.58 17.74
CA THR A 133 10.09 -14.93 19.11
C THR A 133 10.46 -13.86 20.13
N GLU A 134 11.49 -13.08 19.84
CA GLU A 134 11.99 -12.02 20.70
C GLU A 134 11.16 -10.73 20.55
N ASP A 135 11.01 -10.01 21.66
CA ASP A 135 10.43 -8.68 21.65
C ASP A 135 11.41 -7.66 21.04
N ILE A 136 10.88 -6.71 20.27
CA ILE A 136 11.67 -5.59 19.75
C ILE A 136 11.99 -4.62 20.88
N VAL A 137 13.21 -4.06 20.88
CA VAL A 137 13.70 -3.13 21.90
C VAL A 137 13.84 -1.73 21.27
N SER A 138 13.23 -0.72 21.88
CA SER A 138 13.43 0.67 21.47
C SER A 138 14.78 1.17 21.97
N VAL A 139 15.62 1.66 21.05
CA VAL A 139 16.88 2.35 21.37
C VAL A 139 16.62 3.84 21.68
N SER A 140 15.44 4.35 21.32
CA SER A 140 15.07 5.74 21.59
C SER A 140 14.96 6.03 23.11
N GLU A 141 15.49 7.18 23.53
CA GLU A 141 15.32 7.66 24.89
C GLU A 141 13.93 8.26 25.15
N SER A 142 13.18 8.57 24.10
CA SER A 142 11.83 9.11 24.19
C SER A 142 10.82 8.03 24.60
N ASP A 143 10.03 8.34 25.60
CA ASP A 143 8.92 7.47 25.99
C ASP A 143 7.76 7.52 24.99
N GLY A 144 7.49 8.68 24.42
CA GLY A 144 6.36 8.92 23.53
C GLY A 144 5.00 8.72 24.21
N LYS A 145 3.95 8.68 23.39
CA LYS A 145 2.57 8.37 23.86
C LYS A 145 1.85 7.49 22.85
N THR A 146 1.17 6.47 23.36
CA THR A 146 0.24 5.65 22.60
C THR A 146 -1.16 5.80 23.20
N LYS A 147 -2.17 6.05 22.34
CA LYS A 147 -3.55 6.27 22.76
C LYS A 147 -4.47 5.40 21.89
N LEU A 148 -5.26 4.56 22.51
CA LEU A 148 -6.30 3.79 21.84
C LEU A 148 -7.65 4.44 22.11
N ILE A 149 -8.38 4.79 21.04
CA ILE A 149 -9.68 5.46 21.14
C ILE A 149 -10.72 4.54 20.50
N LYS A 150 -11.70 4.11 21.29
CA LYS A 150 -12.87 3.43 20.76
C LYS A 150 -13.93 4.49 20.38
N HIS A 151 -14.26 4.54 19.10
CA HIS A 151 -15.35 5.41 18.60
C HIS A 151 -16.61 4.57 18.36
N MET A 152 -17.76 5.07 18.82
CA MET A 152 -19.04 4.37 18.72
C MET A 152 -19.98 4.97 17.64
N GLY A 153 -19.51 5.97 16.90
CA GLY A 153 -20.27 6.67 15.86
C GLY A 153 -19.90 6.21 14.45
N TYR A 154 -20.63 6.72 13.45
CA TYR A 154 -20.43 6.40 12.04
C TYR A 154 -19.38 7.28 11.35
N ASN A 155 -19.00 8.43 11.94
CA ASN A 155 -18.10 9.43 11.33
C ASN A 155 -16.71 9.36 11.99
N MET A 156 -15.97 8.30 11.70
CA MET A 156 -14.64 8.07 12.25
C MET A 156 -13.66 9.19 11.84
N GLU A 157 -13.77 9.67 10.60
CA GLU A 157 -12.89 10.70 10.03
C GLU A 157 -13.01 12.02 10.79
N THR A 158 -14.22 12.42 11.14
CA THR A 158 -14.45 13.62 11.96
C THR A 158 -13.89 13.45 13.37
N ALA A 159 -14.03 12.27 13.95
CA ALA A 159 -13.48 11.98 15.28
C ALA A 159 -11.95 12.06 15.28
N VAL A 160 -11.31 11.48 14.27
CA VAL A 160 -9.85 11.53 14.08
C VAL A 160 -9.38 12.98 13.93
N VAL A 161 -10.04 13.77 13.09
CA VAL A 161 -9.69 15.19 12.90
C VAL A 161 -9.85 15.99 14.20
N ASN A 162 -10.91 15.78 14.95
CA ASN A 162 -11.12 16.45 16.24
C ASN A 162 -10.02 16.07 17.25
N ASP A 163 -9.58 14.81 17.29
CA ASP A 163 -8.50 14.39 18.18
C ASP A 163 -7.14 14.97 17.75
N ILE A 164 -6.86 15.08 16.45
CA ILE A 164 -5.66 15.75 15.91
C ILE A 164 -5.64 17.21 16.36
N ILE A 165 -6.75 17.93 16.20
CA ILE A 165 -6.86 19.34 16.62
C ILE A 165 -6.67 19.47 18.13
N ALA A 166 -7.33 18.64 18.92
CA ALA A 166 -7.26 18.66 20.37
C ALA A 166 -5.86 18.30 20.91
N SER A 167 -5.09 17.50 20.16
CA SER A 167 -3.75 17.08 20.57
C SER A 167 -2.71 18.18 20.52
N ASN A 168 -2.95 19.28 19.80
CA ASN A 168 -1.98 20.35 19.54
C ASN A 168 -0.60 19.81 19.12
N ALA A 169 -0.58 18.76 18.32
CA ALA A 169 0.65 18.09 17.90
C ALA A 169 1.57 19.05 17.15
N VAL A 170 2.83 19.12 17.57
CA VAL A 170 3.86 19.93 16.91
C VAL A 170 4.62 19.03 15.93
N GLY A 171 4.88 19.56 14.74
CA GLY A 171 5.62 18.84 13.70
C GLY A 171 4.70 18.19 12.65
N THR A 172 5.20 17.15 11.99
CA THR A 172 4.46 16.47 10.93
C THR A 172 3.58 15.35 11.50
N THR A 173 2.29 15.41 11.19
CA THR A 173 1.34 14.35 11.54
C THR A 173 0.97 13.54 10.30
N CYS A 174 1.00 12.21 10.40
CA CYS A 174 0.53 11.30 9.36
C CYS A 174 -0.73 10.58 9.84
N VAL A 175 -1.75 10.54 8.97
CA VAL A 175 -2.97 9.76 9.21
C VAL A 175 -3.00 8.61 8.24
N LEU A 176 -3.09 7.40 8.78
CA LEU A 176 -3.25 6.16 8.00
C LEU A 176 -4.71 5.72 8.08
N THR A 177 -5.27 5.35 6.94
CA THR A 177 -6.65 4.88 6.82
C THR A 177 -6.71 3.58 6.04
N PRO A 178 -7.72 2.73 6.25
CA PRO A 178 -7.90 1.50 5.48
C PRO A 178 -8.12 1.74 3.99
N THR A 179 -8.71 2.87 3.61
CA THR A 179 -9.04 3.18 2.21
C THR A 179 -8.61 4.59 1.81
N ASN A 180 -8.33 4.76 0.51
CA ASN A 180 -8.01 6.07 -0.08
C ASN A 180 -9.18 7.07 0.05
N LYS A 181 -10.43 6.57 0.08
CA LYS A 181 -11.63 7.39 0.29
C LYS A 181 -11.61 8.05 1.66
N GLU A 182 -11.36 7.28 2.72
CA GLU A 182 -11.25 7.79 4.09
C GLU A 182 -10.10 8.78 4.23
N ALA A 183 -8.94 8.49 3.62
CA ALA A 183 -7.80 9.41 3.60
C ALA A 183 -8.15 10.75 2.96
N LEU A 184 -8.88 10.72 1.83
CA LEU A 184 -9.38 11.92 1.16
C LEU A 184 -10.33 12.70 2.07
N MET A 185 -11.28 12.03 2.73
CA MET A 185 -12.23 12.66 3.64
C MET A 185 -11.51 13.36 4.80
N VAL A 186 -10.56 12.68 5.46
CA VAL A 186 -9.75 13.28 6.53
C VAL A 186 -9.01 14.53 6.03
N MET A 187 -8.36 14.44 4.87
CA MET A 187 -7.67 15.59 4.27
C MET A 187 -8.61 16.78 4.08
N CYS A 188 -9.81 16.54 3.59
CA CYS A 188 -10.75 17.61 3.29
C CYS A 188 -11.34 18.25 4.54
N ILE A 189 -11.68 17.46 5.57
CA ILE A 189 -12.14 17.99 6.84
C ILE A 189 -11.04 18.83 7.49
N LEU A 190 -9.76 18.40 7.44
CA LEU A 190 -8.63 19.19 7.92
C LEU A 190 -8.53 20.52 7.19
N ARG A 191 -8.62 20.53 5.86
CA ARG A 191 -8.56 21.77 5.06
C ARG A 191 -9.71 22.70 5.33
N GLN A 192 -10.94 22.19 5.48
CA GLN A 192 -12.12 23.01 5.90
C GLN A 192 -11.91 23.66 7.27
N ARG A 193 -11.13 23.04 8.15
CA ARG A 193 -10.76 23.57 9.46
C ARG A 193 -9.52 24.48 9.41
N GLY A 194 -9.01 24.82 8.21
CA GLY A 194 -7.84 25.68 8.02
C GLY A 194 -6.49 24.99 8.30
N ILE A 195 -6.48 23.67 8.43
CA ILE A 195 -5.25 22.89 8.69
C ILE A 195 -4.68 22.41 7.36
N PRO A 196 -3.42 22.78 7.00
CA PRO A 196 -2.80 22.30 5.77
C PRO A 196 -2.64 20.77 5.79
N ALA A 197 -3.18 20.09 4.78
CA ALA A 197 -3.08 18.66 4.64
C ALA A 197 -2.92 18.26 3.16
N ARG A 198 -2.22 17.16 2.91
CA ARG A 198 -2.07 16.58 1.57
C ARG A 198 -2.33 15.09 1.60
N LEU A 199 -2.94 14.58 0.56
CA LEU A 199 -3.06 13.15 0.32
C LEU A 199 -1.75 12.65 -0.28
N ILE A 200 -1.17 11.62 0.34
CA ILE A 200 -0.02 10.89 -0.21
C ILE A 200 -0.59 9.63 -0.81
N GLN A 201 -0.50 9.51 -2.13
CA GLN A 201 -0.87 8.31 -2.85
C GLN A 201 0.41 7.64 -3.35
N SER A 202 0.44 6.30 -3.34
CA SER A 202 1.43 5.59 -4.14
C SER A 202 1.16 5.90 -5.62
N ASP A 203 2.20 6.04 -6.42
CA ASP A 203 2.12 6.32 -7.86
C ASP A 203 1.38 5.23 -8.67
N GLY A 204 0.82 4.24 -7.99
CA GLY A 204 -0.06 3.21 -8.56
C GLY A 204 -1.43 3.78 -8.95
N LYS A 205 -1.90 3.40 -10.11
CA LYS A 205 -3.16 3.80 -10.77
C LYS A 205 -4.46 3.48 -9.99
N ASP A 206 -4.37 3.11 -8.70
CA ASP A 206 -5.47 2.42 -8.01
C ASP A 206 -6.52 3.35 -7.41
N PHE A 207 -6.22 4.62 -7.15
CA PHE A 207 -7.22 5.58 -6.72
C PHE A 207 -7.32 6.75 -7.70
N ASN A 208 -8.38 6.73 -8.46
CA ASN A 208 -8.77 7.83 -9.31
C ASN A 208 -10.01 8.50 -8.69
N ILE A 209 -9.98 9.82 -8.53
CA ILE A 209 -11.12 10.62 -8.06
C ILE A 209 -12.40 10.32 -8.87
N TYR A 210 -12.25 9.95 -10.14
CA TYR A 210 -13.35 9.50 -10.99
C TYR A 210 -14.00 8.17 -10.54
N ASN A 211 -13.39 7.43 -9.62
CA ASN A 211 -13.98 6.21 -9.05
C ASN A 211 -14.93 6.50 -7.88
N ILE A 212 -14.98 7.73 -7.40
CA ILE A 212 -15.98 8.15 -6.42
C ILE A 212 -17.36 8.15 -7.08
N VAL A 213 -18.31 7.44 -6.48
CA VAL A 213 -19.63 7.18 -7.09
C VAL A 213 -20.38 8.47 -7.40
N GLU A 214 -20.30 9.45 -6.53
CA GLU A 214 -20.91 10.76 -6.68
C GLU A 214 -20.28 11.54 -7.85
N ILE A 215 -18.97 11.50 -8.01
CA ILE A 215 -18.27 12.13 -9.12
C ILE A 215 -18.62 11.45 -10.45
N ARG A 216 -18.67 10.12 -10.46
CA ARG A 216 -19.14 9.36 -11.65
C ARG A 216 -20.54 9.73 -12.03
N PHE A 217 -21.44 9.84 -11.05
CA PHE A 217 -22.80 10.28 -11.30
C PHE A 217 -22.86 11.70 -11.87
N PHE A 218 -22.11 12.63 -11.28
CA PHE A 218 -22.02 14.00 -11.77
C PHE A 218 -21.52 14.03 -13.22
N LEU A 219 -20.38 13.36 -13.50
CA LEU A 219 -19.80 13.29 -14.84
C LEU A 219 -20.76 12.69 -15.86
N LYS A 220 -21.50 11.64 -15.51
CA LYS A 220 -22.52 11.05 -16.38
C LYS A 220 -23.65 12.04 -16.74
N ASN A 221 -23.94 13.00 -15.87
CA ASN A 221 -24.98 14.01 -16.13
C ASN A 221 -24.48 15.22 -16.93
N ILE A 222 -23.16 15.45 -17.01
CA ILE A 222 -22.58 16.59 -17.77
C ILE A 222 -21.94 16.16 -19.09
N LEU A 223 -21.44 14.94 -19.20
CA LEU A 223 -20.82 14.45 -20.43
C LEU A 223 -21.88 13.99 -21.42
N PRO A 224 -21.70 14.20 -22.73
CA PRO A 224 -22.57 13.64 -23.75
C PRO A 224 -22.35 12.12 -23.86
N ASP A 225 -23.37 11.41 -24.31
CA ASP A 225 -23.29 9.96 -24.55
C ASP A 225 -22.37 9.62 -25.75
N ASP A 226 -22.11 10.57 -26.62
CA ASP A 226 -21.21 10.41 -27.79
C ASP A 226 -19.77 10.78 -27.48
N LYS A 227 -18.85 9.84 -27.77
CA LYS A 227 -17.41 9.96 -27.53
C LYS A 227 -16.65 10.87 -28.51
N GLU A 228 -17.31 11.40 -29.55
CA GLU A 228 -16.63 12.06 -30.66
C GLU A 228 -16.54 13.59 -30.56
N SER A 229 -17.24 14.22 -29.62
CA SER A 229 -17.19 15.67 -29.44
C SER A 229 -16.58 16.08 -28.11
N THR A 230 -15.68 17.07 -28.14
CA THR A 230 -15.29 17.80 -26.92
C THR A 230 -16.50 18.59 -26.42
N PRO A 231 -17.13 18.22 -25.31
CA PRO A 231 -18.37 18.87 -24.89
C PRO A 231 -18.09 20.27 -24.37
N ILE A 232 -18.79 21.26 -24.93
CA ILE A 232 -18.94 22.57 -24.29
C ILE A 232 -20.03 22.37 -23.20
N ILE A 233 -19.65 22.43 -21.94
CA ILE A 233 -20.58 22.29 -20.82
C ILE A 233 -21.13 23.67 -20.48
N SER A 234 -22.44 23.87 -20.69
CA SER A 234 -23.12 25.13 -20.31
C SER A 234 -23.27 25.20 -18.78
N ASN A 235 -23.30 26.43 -18.25
CA ASN A 235 -23.57 26.66 -16.81
C ASN A 235 -24.92 26.07 -16.34
N GLU A 236 -25.92 26.04 -17.20
CA GLU A 236 -27.23 25.46 -16.93
C GLU A 236 -27.12 23.95 -16.74
N LYS A 237 -26.38 23.26 -17.63
CA LYS A 237 -26.15 21.82 -17.56
C LYS A 237 -25.34 21.46 -16.32
N TRP A 238 -24.31 22.27 -16.00
CA TRP A 238 -23.49 22.13 -14.80
C TRP A 238 -24.35 22.24 -13.53
N ASN A 239 -25.12 23.32 -13.39
CA ASN A 239 -25.96 23.56 -12.24
C ASN A 239 -27.06 22.48 -12.11
N SER A 240 -27.67 22.06 -13.21
CA SER A 240 -28.64 20.95 -13.21
C SER A 240 -28.02 19.64 -12.71
N ALA A 241 -26.78 19.33 -13.09
CA ALA A 241 -26.07 18.14 -12.62
C ALA A 241 -25.75 18.22 -11.11
N ILE A 242 -25.39 19.41 -10.61
CA ILE A 242 -25.19 19.66 -9.17
C ILE A 242 -26.50 19.42 -8.39
N GLU A 243 -27.62 19.95 -8.85
CA GLU A 243 -28.90 19.76 -8.17
C GLU A 243 -29.34 18.29 -8.17
N LYS A 244 -29.14 17.56 -9.27
CA LYS A 244 -29.37 16.12 -9.33
C LYS A 244 -28.45 15.36 -8.37
N LEU A 245 -27.19 15.76 -8.27
CA LEU A 245 -26.22 15.17 -7.36
C LEU A 245 -26.67 15.34 -5.91
N LYS A 246 -27.04 16.56 -5.51
CA LYS A 246 -27.56 16.87 -4.18
C LYS A 246 -28.81 16.05 -3.84
N ALA A 247 -29.75 15.95 -4.78
CA ALA A 247 -30.99 15.21 -4.58
C ALA A 247 -30.77 13.69 -4.43
N THR A 248 -29.83 13.13 -5.22
CA THR A 248 -29.58 11.69 -5.26
C THR A 248 -28.73 11.23 -4.06
N TYR A 249 -27.73 12.03 -3.67
CA TYR A 249 -26.74 11.66 -2.66
C TYR A 249 -26.87 12.45 -1.36
N VAL A 250 -28.09 12.88 -1.00
CA VAL A 250 -28.38 13.68 0.20
C VAL A 250 -27.83 13.07 1.50
N LYS A 251 -27.69 11.74 1.56
CA LYS A 251 -27.18 11.01 2.72
C LYS A 251 -25.69 10.68 2.60
N SER A 252 -25.04 11.07 1.51
CA SER A 252 -23.60 10.80 1.33
C SER A 252 -22.76 11.77 2.17
N GLU A 253 -21.89 11.22 2.99
CA GLU A 253 -20.93 11.99 3.78
C GLU A 253 -19.87 12.67 2.90
N CYS A 254 -19.67 12.18 1.69
CA CYS A 254 -18.77 12.79 0.70
C CYS A 254 -19.38 13.97 -0.03
N LEU A 255 -20.70 14.14 0.00
CA LEU A 255 -21.39 15.15 -0.80
C LEU A 255 -20.90 16.58 -0.54
N PRO A 256 -20.74 17.06 0.72
CA PRO A 256 -20.24 18.41 0.97
C PRO A 256 -18.87 18.64 0.33
N LEU A 257 -17.98 17.66 0.48
CA LEU A 257 -16.64 17.70 -0.08
C LEU A 257 -16.66 17.76 -1.61
N ILE A 258 -17.49 16.95 -2.24
CA ILE A 258 -17.59 16.92 -3.71
C ILE A 258 -18.14 18.24 -4.23
N LEU A 259 -19.10 18.82 -3.55
CA LEU A 259 -19.61 20.15 -3.89
C LEU A 259 -18.53 21.23 -3.78
N ASP A 260 -17.65 21.17 -2.78
CA ASP A 260 -16.50 22.07 -2.65
C ASP A 260 -15.47 21.90 -3.78
N ILE A 261 -15.31 20.67 -4.30
CA ILE A 261 -14.42 20.40 -5.45
C ILE A 261 -15.04 20.93 -6.77
N LEU A 262 -16.36 20.91 -6.87
CA LEU A 262 -17.10 21.29 -8.08
C LEU A 262 -17.43 22.78 -8.16
N ASN A 263 -17.30 23.54 -7.08
CA ASN A 263 -17.47 24.98 -7.01
C ASN A 263 -16.14 25.72 -7.18
#